data_226830164d6a4374910637d0fbce7533
#
_entry.id   226830164d6a4374910637d0fbce7533
#
_cell.length_a   1.000
_cell.length_b   1.000
_cell.length_c   1.000
_cell.angle_alpha   90.00
_cell.angle_beta   90.00
_cell.angle_gamma   90.00
#
_symmetry.space_group_name_H-M   'P 1'
#
loop_
_entity.id
_entity.type
_entity.pdbx_description
1 polymer ?
#
loop_
_entity_poly.entity_id
_entity_poly.type
_entity_poly.pdbx_seq_one_letter_code
_entity_poly.pdbx_strand_id
1 'polypeptide(L)'
;TLLNGRRLVQSPGYATEFIGGSYIPVSSVNSNLIPVYGSERIEILRDGAASIYGADAVAGVINTVLKDDFEGFTLRVRTSWYDSFAANDNKASIQWGKNFDDGTNISIYYDAYVREKIRGAEDPKWVNGDLRRYLPDPAGTDPDGQFNDTTWRNQSASSVWGQFYTGSGSNVHSMYRPDDSNCQSTSTTNLYSIPGLTNMCIYDSNSIRDESRTNYGETYDKRGPLDRHNFVMFINRDLENGVEAYSEISFYQS
;
A
#
# COMPACT_ATOMS: atom_id res chain seq x y z
N THR A 1 7.33 15.79 12.08
CA THR A 1 6.43 15.14 13.04
C THR A 1 7.22 14.71 14.26
N LEU A 2 6.65 14.96 15.43
CA LEU A 2 7.22 14.64 16.74
C LEU A 2 6.27 13.71 17.50
N LEU A 3 6.82 12.95 18.42
CA LEU A 3 6.11 12.19 19.44
C LEU A 3 6.73 12.59 20.80
N ASN A 4 5.91 13.09 21.74
CA ASN A 4 6.37 13.63 23.02
C ASN A 4 7.56 14.62 22.88
N GLY A 5 7.51 15.50 21.88
CA GLY A 5 8.56 16.47 21.59
C GLY A 5 9.80 15.89 20.89
N ARG A 6 9.90 14.59 20.67
CA ARG A 6 11.05 13.94 20.04
C ARG A 6 10.76 13.65 18.57
N ARG A 7 11.76 13.81 17.70
CA ARG A 7 11.64 13.50 16.27
C ARG A 7 11.42 12.01 16.06
N LEU A 8 10.41 11.67 15.26
CA LEU A 8 10.24 10.31 14.78
C LEU A 8 11.29 9.99 13.70
N VAL A 9 11.72 8.74 13.67
CA VAL A 9 12.67 8.26 12.67
C VAL A 9 12.08 8.36 11.28
N GLN A 10 12.85 8.89 10.36
CA GLN A 10 12.52 8.95 8.94
C GLN A 10 13.14 7.77 8.20
N SER A 11 12.43 7.21 7.25
CA SER A 11 12.92 6.14 6.40
C SER A 11 12.60 6.42 4.93
N PRO A 12 13.53 6.15 4.00
CA PRO A 12 13.28 6.29 2.56
C PRO A 12 12.38 5.18 1.99
N GLY A 13 12.01 4.18 2.77
CA GLY A 13 11.25 3.02 2.31
C GLY A 13 9.73 3.18 2.27
N TYR A 14 9.16 4.29 2.79
CA TYR A 14 7.71 4.40 2.99
C TYR A 14 6.99 5.26 1.96
N ALA A 15 7.68 6.12 1.26
CA ALA A 15 7.06 7.00 0.28
C ALA A 15 7.95 7.18 -0.96
N THR A 16 7.30 7.40 -2.08
CA THR A 16 7.96 7.79 -3.33
C THR A 16 7.30 9.04 -3.88
N GLU A 17 8.08 9.92 -4.47
CA GLU A 17 7.60 11.10 -5.16
C GLU A 17 8.01 11.03 -6.63
N PHE A 18 7.14 11.51 -7.52
CA PHE A 18 7.42 11.54 -8.94
C PHE A 18 8.14 12.82 -9.31
N ILE A 19 9.45 12.73 -9.52
CA ILE A 19 10.32 13.87 -9.83
C ILE A 19 11.06 13.61 -11.14
N GLY A 20 10.96 14.54 -12.08
CA GLY A 20 11.71 14.46 -13.33
C GLY A 20 11.42 13.22 -14.18
N GLY A 21 10.21 12.66 -14.13
CA GLY A 21 9.81 11.49 -14.89
C GLY A 21 10.10 10.15 -14.21
N SER A 22 10.61 10.16 -12.97
CA SER A 22 10.93 8.94 -12.22
C SER A 22 10.35 8.96 -10.80
N TYR A 23 10.02 7.79 -10.26
CA TYR A 23 9.66 7.63 -8.85
C TYR A 23 10.93 7.58 -8.00
N ILE A 24 11.11 8.56 -7.14
CA ILE A 24 12.25 8.68 -6.25
C ILE A 24 11.80 8.41 -4.82
N PRO A 25 12.47 7.51 -4.06
CA PRO A 25 12.18 7.34 -2.64
C PRO A 25 12.42 8.64 -1.87
N VAL A 26 11.44 9.08 -1.11
CA VAL A 26 11.57 10.23 -0.23
C VAL A 26 11.57 9.80 1.24
N SER A 27 12.35 10.50 2.05
CA SER A 27 12.36 10.28 3.49
C SER A 27 11.04 10.74 4.10
N SER A 28 10.36 9.82 4.74
CA SER A 28 9.09 10.11 5.42
C SER A 28 9.02 9.46 6.79
N VAL A 29 8.18 10.03 7.64
CA VAL A 29 7.90 9.48 8.96
C VAL A 29 6.80 8.43 8.87
N ASN A 30 7.02 7.29 9.49
CA ASN A 30 5.97 6.29 9.65
C ASN A 30 4.99 6.72 10.76
N SER A 31 3.88 7.35 10.37
CA SER A 31 2.85 7.78 11.32
C SER A 31 2.17 6.63 12.08
N ASN A 32 2.35 5.39 11.63
CA ASN A 32 1.85 4.21 12.32
C ASN A 32 2.57 3.93 13.65
N LEU A 33 3.72 4.57 13.89
CA LEU A 33 4.44 4.53 15.17
C LEU A 33 3.66 5.21 16.31
N ILE A 34 2.67 6.06 15.97
CA ILE A 34 1.93 6.84 16.97
C ILE A 34 0.73 6.01 17.46
N PRO A 35 0.67 5.67 18.76
CA PRO A 35 -0.46 4.99 19.35
C PRO A 35 -1.65 5.96 19.51
N VAL A 36 -2.56 5.95 18.56
CA VAL A 36 -3.68 6.92 18.50
C VAL A 36 -4.51 6.96 19.78
N TYR A 37 -4.69 5.82 20.43
CA TYR A 37 -5.50 5.76 21.66
C TYR A 37 -4.74 6.19 22.93
N GLY A 38 -3.43 6.26 22.87
CA GLY A 38 -2.59 6.83 23.94
C GLY A 38 -2.40 8.34 23.80
N SER A 39 -2.92 8.95 22.74
CA SER A 39 -2.78 10.38 22.50
C SER A 39 -3.63 11.18 23.48
N GLU A 40 -3.02 12.11 24.16
CA GLU A 40 -3.67 13.12 24.98
C GLU A 40 -4.11 14.30 24.13
N ARG A 41 -3.16 14.87 23.35
CA ARG A 41 -3.39 16.01 22.48
C ARG A 41 -2.46 16.01 21.27
N ILE A 42 -2.82 16.78 20.26
CA ILE A 42 -2.00 17.05 19.09
C ILE A 42 -1.73 18.55 19.06
N GLU A 43 -0.46 18.92 19.05
CA GLU A 43 0.01 20.29 18.97
C GLU A 43 0.47 20.58 17.55
N ILE A 44 -0.01 21.66 16.95
CA ILE A 44 0.37 22.07 15.60
C ILE A 44 0.96 23.47 15.66
N LEU A 45 2.25 23.56 15.35
CA LEU A 45 2.95 24.81 15.16
C LEU A 45 3.01 25.12 13.66
N ARG A 46 2.30 26.15 13.23
CA ARG A 46 2.29 26.64 11.85
C ARG A 46 3.31 27.73 11.72
N ASP A 47 4.14 27.69 10.69
CA ASP A 47 5.20 28.66 10.40
C ASP A 47 6.25 28.87 11.51
N GLY A 48 7.40 29.38 11.14
CA GLY A 48 8.46 29.76 12.09
C GLY A 48 9.06 28.64 12.91
N ALA A 49 8.63 27.41 12.72
CA ALA A 49 9.11 26.26 13.48
C ALA A 49 10.59 25.93 13.21
N ALA A 50 11.13 26.38 12.08
CA ALA A 50 12.52 26.14 11.70
C ALA A 50 13.54 26.74 12.66
N SER A 51 13.20 27.83 13.34
CA SER A 51 14.08 28.47 14.34
C SER A 51 14.30 27.61 15.58
N ILE A 52 13.35 26.75 15.94
CA ILE A 52 13.37 25.91 17.11
C ILE A 52 13.72 24.46 16.73
N TYR A 53 13.11 23.94 15.67
CA TYR A 53 13.16 22.53 15.27
C TYR A 53 14.08 22.24 14.07
N GLY A 54 14.73 23.28 13.52
CA GLY A 54 15.68 23.18 12.43
C GLY A 54 15.03 23.20 11.02
N ALA A 55 15.87 23.10 9.98
CA ALA A 55 15.50 23.33 8.59
C ALA A 55 14.37 22.42 8.06
N ASP A 56 14.15 21.24 8.65
CA ASP A 56 13.09 20.31 8.22
C ASP A 56 11.69 20.76 8.66
N ALA A 57 11.59 21.82 9.45
CA ALA A 57 10.33 22.34 9.99
C ALA A 57 9.84 23.60 9.29
N VAL A 58 10.17 23.80 8.01
CA VAL A 58 9.81 25.00 7.22
C VAL A 58 8.28 25.20 7.16
N ALA A 59 7.55 24.12 6.89
CA ALA A 59 6.08 24.16 6.79
C ALA A 59 5.37 24.07 8.16
N GLY A 60 6.09 23.74 9.22
CA GLY A 60 5.56 23.61 10.57
C GLY A 60 5.91 22.29 11.25
N VAL A 61 5.38 22.11 12.46
CA VAL A 61 5.59 20.91 13.29
C VAL A 61 4.25 20.39 13.79
N ILE A 62 4.10 19.08 13.72
CA ILE A 62 3.01 18.35 14.37
C ILE A 62 3.63 17.52 15.49
N ASN A 63 3.25 17.76 16.73
CA ASN A 63 3.68 17.02 17.91
C ASN A 63 2.47 16.29 18.50
N THR A 64 2.56 14.96 18.58
CA THR A 64 1.58 14.16 19.28
C THR A 64 2.10 13.91 20.69
N VAL A 65 1.33 14.33 21.69
CA VAL A 65 1.64 14.12 23.10
C VAL A 65 0.82 12.92 23.58
N LEU A 66 1.50 11.93 24.13
CA LEU A 66 0.87 10.76 24.73
C LEU A 66 0.56 11.06 26.18
N LYS A 67 -0.49 10.42 26.66
CA LYS A 67 -0.86 10.48 28.08
C LYS A 67 0.06 9.58 28.90
N ASP A 68 0.83 10.13 29.77
CA ASP A 68 1.87 9.46 30.57
C ASP A 68 1.49 9.21 32.04
N ASP A 69 0.30 9.68 32.44
CA ASP A 69 -0.25 9.56 33.79
C ASP A 69 -1.59 8.82 33.84
N PHE A 70 -1.81 7.88 32.92
CA PHE A 70 -3.10 7.18 32.85
C PHE A 70 -3.34 6.32 34.09
N GLU A 71 -4.58 6.36 34.62
CA GLU A 71 -5.06 5.48 35.68
C GLU A 71 -6.31 4.74 35.25
N GLY A 72 -6.31 3.42 35.42
CA GLY A 72 -7.44 2.57 35.09
C GLY A 72 -7.13 1.54 33.99
N PHE A 73 -8.20 0.99 33.41
CA PHE A 73 -8.11 0.01 32.34
C PHE A 73 -9.12 0.34 31.22
N THR A 74 -8.63 0.32 29.99
CA THR A 74 -9.49 0.47 28.80
C THR A 74 -9.12 -0.61 27.79
N LEU A 75 -10.12 -1.35 27.31
CA LEU A 75 -10.03 -2.26 26.19
C LEU A 75 -10.93 -1.77 25.06
N ARG A 76 -10.39 -1.65 23.86
CA ARG A 76 -11.15 -1.32 22.65
C ARG A 76 -10.88 -2.39 21.60
N VAL A 77 -11.95 -2.94 21.04
CA VAL A 77 -11.88 -3.88 19.93
C VAL A 77 -12.71 -3.32 18.79
N ARG A 78 -12.16 -3.34 17.59
CA ARG A 78 -12.84 -2.93 16.38
C ARG A 78 -12.61 -3.96 15.30
N THR A 79 -13.69 -4.42 14.68
CA THR A 79 -13.68 -5.22 13.47
C THR A 79 -14.40 -4.47 12.36
N SER A 80 -13.85 -4.49 11.16
CA SER A 80 -14.46 -3.86 9.99
C SER A 80 -14.53 -4.88 8.87
N TRP A 81 -15.69 -4.97 8.23
CA TRP A 81 -15.96 -5.83 7.09
C TRP A 81 -16.16 -5.00 5.83
N TYR A 82 -15.88 -5.60 4.70
CA TYR A 82 -16.11 -5.00 3.39
C TYR A 82 -17.20 -5.80 2.68
N ASP A 83 -18.22 -5.11 2.22
CA ASP A 83 -19.42 -5.74 1.61
C ASP A 83 -19.10 -6.56 0.36
N SER A 84 -18.09 -6.15 -0.40
CA SER A 84 -17.74 -6.75 -1.71
C SER A 84 -16.43 -7.54 -1.70
N PHE A 85 -15.75 -7.66 -0.54
CA PHE A 85 -14.44 -8.29 -0.46
C PHE A 85 -14.35 -9.23 0.74
N ALA A 86 -13.67 -10.36 0.55
CA ALA A 86 -13.43 -11.34 1.60
C ALA A 86 -12.30 -10.90 2.55
N ALA A 87 -12.25 -9.62 2.92
CA ALA A 87 -11.19 -9.05 3.75
C ALA A 87 -11.78 -8.37 4.99
N ASN A 88 -11.07 -8.51 6.09
CA ASN A 88 -11.42 -7.92 7.37
C ASN A 88 -10.26 -7.08 7.91
N ASP A 89 -10.60 -6.05 8.68
CA ASP A 89 -9.65 -5.29 9.48
C ASP A 89 -10.01 -5.46 10.96
N ASN A 90 -9.07 -5.95 11.74
CA ASN A 90 -9.24 -6.15 13.17
C ASN A 90 -8.24 -5.29 13.94
N LYS A 91 -8.73 -4.59 14.95
CA LYS A 91 -7.90 -3.78 15.84
C LYS A 91 -8.27 -4.05 17.29
N ALA A 92 -7.26 -4.26 18.11
CA ALA A 92 -7.39 -4.31 19.57
C ALA A 92 -6.42 -3.29 20.18
N SER A 93 -6.93 -2.51 21.14
CA SER A 93 -6.14 -1.52 21.88
C SER A 93 -6.39 -1.69 23.37
N ILE A 94 -5.30 -1.75 24.12
CA ILE A 94 -5.29 -1.87 25.56
C ILE A 94 -4.59 -0.65 26.15
N GLN A 95 -5.21 -0.04 27.14
CA GLN A 95 -4.59 0.96 28.01
C GLN A 95 -4.73 0.47 29.44
N TRP A 96 -3.64 0.48 30.16
CA TRP A 96 -3.63 0.17 31.58
C TRP A 96 -2.69 1.13 32.28
N GLY A 97 -3.08 1.58 33.46
CA GLY A 97 -2.21 2.41 34.29
C GLY A 97 -2.64 2.40 35.73
N LYS A 98 -1.67 2.68 36.58
CA LYS A 98 -1.87 2.70 38.02
C LYS A 98 -0.95 3.71 38.68
N ASN A 99 -1.55 4.50 39.59
CA ASN A 99 -0.83 5.33 40.56
C ASN A 99 -0.58 4.50 41.81
N PHE A 100 0.68 4.52 42.30
CA PHE A 100 1.11 3.87 43.52
C PHE A 100 1.28 4.91 44.65
N ASP A 101 1.19 4.46 45.90
CA ASP A 101 1.23 5.33 47.07
C ASP A 101 2.61 6.05 47.25
N ASP A 102 3.64 5.55 46.59
CA ASP A 102 4.99 6.13 46.63
C ASP A 102 5.24 7.21 45.56
N GLY A 103 4.16 7.70 44.91
CA GLY A 103 4.24 8.71 43.84
C GLY A 103 4.67 8.15 42.49
N THR A 104 4.68 6.84 42.30
CA THR A 104 4.99 6.21 41.04
C THR A 104 3.72 6.04 40.21
N ASN A 105 3.73 6.44 38.95
CA ASN A 105 2.72 6.05 37.92
C ASN A 105 3.35 5.09 36.94
N ILE A 106 2.62 4.04 36.55
CA ILE A 106 2.97 3.18 35.43
C ILE A 106 1.79 3.19 34.46
N SER A 107 2.04 3.61 33.22
CA SER A 107 1.06 3.65 32.13
C SER A 107 1.54 2.80 30.97
N ILE A 108 0.67 1.89 30.47
CA ILE A 108 0.96 0.97 29.39
C ILE A 108 -0.09 1.11 28.29
N TYR A 109 0.37 1.20 27.05
CA TYR A 109 -0.44 1.24 25.84
C TYR A 109 0.00 0.12 24.91
N TYR A 110 -0.96 -0.64 24.41
CA TYR A 110 -0.70 -1.67 23.42
C TYR A 110 -1.77 -1.64 22.34
N ASP A 111 -1.35 -1.55 21.09
CA ASP A 111 -2.20 -1.63 19.91
C ASP A 111 -1.76 -2.80 19.03
N ALA A 112 -2.71 -3.69 18.72
CA ALA A 112 -2.58 -4.71 17.68
C ALA A 112 -3.55 -4.40 16.55
N TYR A 113 -3.06 -4.44 15.30
CA TYR A 113 -3.86 -4.21 14.11
C TYR A 113 -3.51 -5.20 13.03
N VAL A 114 -4.48 -5.99 12.64
CA VAL A 114 -4.36 -6.96 11.54
C VAL A 114 -5.31 -6.55 10.43
N ARG A 115 -4.77 -6.43 9.24
CA ARG A 115 -5.50 -6.08 8.02
C ARG A 115 -5.26 -7.14 6.97
N GLU A 116 -6.33 -7.73 6.48
CA GLU A 116 -6.26 -8.68 5.39
C GLU A 116 -6.08 -7.98 4.05
N LYS A 117 -5.49 -8.70 3.11
CA LYS A 117 -5.33 -8.20 1.75
C LYS A 117 -6.64 -8.20 0.99
N ILE A 118 -6.78 -7.27 0.07
CA ILE A 118 -7.84 -7.25 -0.94
C ILE A 118 -7.21 -7.51 -2.29
N ARG A 119 -7.57 -8.62 -2.92
CA ARG A 119 -7.08 -8.97 -4.25
C ARG A 119 -7.83 -8.19 -5.32
N GLY A 120 -7.13 -7.83 -6.39
CA GLY A 120 -7.77 -7.21 -7.55
C GLY A 120 -8.81 -8.10 -8.19
N ALA A 121 -8.60 -9.43 -8.15
CA ALA A 121 -9.53 -10.42 -8.65
C ALA A 121 -10.88 -10.46 -7.92
N GLU A 122 -10.96 -9.92 -6.71
CA GLU A 122 -12.20 -9.86 -5.91
C GLU A 122 -13.10 -8.68 -6.29
N ASP A 123 -12.57 -7.69 -7.03
CA ASP A 123 -13.33 -6.52 -7.44
C ASP A 123 -14.03 -6.76 -8.78
N PRO A 124 -15.36 -6.96 -8.82
CA PRO A 124 -16.08 -7.29 -10.05
C PRO A 124 -16.05 -6.16 -11.08
N LYS A 125 -15.78 -4.91 -10.66
CA LYS A 125 -15.71 -3.75 -11.57
C LYS A 125 -14.35 -3.62 -12.24
N TRP A 126 -13.28 -3.89 -11.49
CA TRP A 126 -11.91 -3.57 -11.90
C TRP A 126 -11.02 -4.79 -12.07
N VAL A 127 -11.55 -6.00 -11.82
CA VAL A 127 -10.82 -7.26 -12.05
C VAL A 127 -10.29 -7.38 -13.46
N ASN A 128 -11.06 -6.95 -14.44
CA ASN A 128 -10.66 -6.96 -15.84
C ASN A 128 -10.25 -5.55 -16.27
N GLY A 129 -9.00 -5.38 -16.68
CA GLY A 129 -8.45 -4.14 -17.23
C GLY A 129 -8.99 -3.76 -18.61
N ASP A 130 -9.78 -4.62 -19.26
CA ASP A 130 -10.50 -4.28 -20.48
C ASP A 130 -11.80 -3.54 -20.13
N LEU A 131 -11.77 -2.23 -20.28
CA LEU A 131 -12.90 -1.35 -19.96
C LEU A 131 -13.79 -1.05 -21.17
N ARG A 132 -13.53 -1.64 -22.33
CA ARG A 132 -14.33 -1.46 -23.56
C ARG A 132 -15.80 -1.83 -23.35
N ARG A 133 -16.07 -2.77 -22.42
CA ARG A 133 -17.44 -3.16 -22.06
C ARG A 133 -18.31 -2.02 -21.49
N TYR A 134 -17.69 -0.93 -21.08
CA TYR A 134 -18.39 0.26 -20.57
C TYR A 134 -18.57 1.35 -21.64
N LEU A 135 -18.02 1.16 -22.83
CA LEU A 135 -18.22 2.10 -23.92
C LEU A 135 -19.64 2.00 -24.47
N PRO A 136 -20.22 3.12 -24.96
CA PRO A 136 -21.50 3.14 -25.62
C PRO A 136 -21.53 2.24 -26.88
N ASP A 137 -20.38 2.14 -27.54
CA ASP A 137 -20.17 1.27 -28.71
C ASP A 137 -18.92 0.40 -28.47
N PRO A 138 -19.07 -0.79 -27.84
CA PRO A 138 -17.96 -1.70 -27.59
C PRO A 138 -17.24 -2.20 -28.83
N ALA A 139 -17.88 -2.12 -30.02
CA ALA A 139 -17.31 -2.57 -31.29
C ALA A 139 -16.32 -1.56 -31.90
N GLY A 140 -16.17 -0.38 -31.29
CA GLY A 140 -15.23 0.66 -31.74
C GLY A 140 -15.67 1.33 -33.06
N THR A 141 -16.95 1.29 -33.34
CA THR A 141 -17.54 1.96 -34.53
C THR A 141 -18.04 3.37 -34.22
N ASP A 142 -17.58 3.96 -33.10
CA ASP A 142 -17.92 5.33 -32.72
C ASP A 142 -17.65 6.29 -33.89
N PRO A 143 -18.70 6.91 -34.47
CA PRO A 143 -18.57 7.76 -35.66
C PRO A 143 -17.68 8.98 -35.43
N ASP A 144 -17.59 9.44 -34.18
CA ASP A 144 -16.84 10.63 -33.81
C ASP A 144 -15.37 10.33 -33.44
N GLY A 145 -14.97 9.05 -33.40
CA GLY A 145 -13.61 8.61 -33.07
C GLY A 145 -13.16 8.98 -31.66
N GLN A 146 -14.09 9.37 -30.80
CA GLN A 146 -13.84 9.81 -29.44
C GLN A 146 -13.44 8.64 -28.52
N PHE A 147 -14.02 7.47 -28.78
CA PHE A 147 -13.81 6.26 -28.01
C PHE A 147 -13.19 5.18 -28.91
N ASN A 148 -11.90 5.17 -28.95
CA ASN A 148 -11.16 4.17 -29.69
C ASN A 148 -10.92 2.98 -28.76
N ASP A 149 -11.12 1.77 -29.25
CA ASP A 149 -11.01 0.53 -28.50
C ASP A 149 -9.60 0.30 -27.91
N THR A 150 -8.57 0.95 -28.47
CA THR A 150 -7.19 0.88 -27.98
C THR A 150 -6.95 1.70 -26.72
N THR A 151 -7.78 2.71 -26.43
CA THR A 151 -7.58 3.63 -25.30
C THR A 151 -8.28 3.18 -24.02
N TRP A 152 -9.27 2.32 -24.11
CA TRP A 152 -10.06 1.86 -22.96
C TRP A 152 -9.60 0.49 -22.44
N ARG A 153 -8.31 0.22 -22.56
CA ARG A 153 -7.67 -0.99 -22.06
C ARG A 153 -6.51 -0.64 -21.15
N ASN A 154 -6.52 -1.19 -19.94
CA ASN A 154 -5.40 -1.13 -19.02
C ASN A 154 -4.69 -2.49 -18.89
N GLN A 155 -4.89 -3.36 -19.88
CA GLN A 155 -4.17 -4.63 -19.98
C GLN A 155 -2.81 -4.39 -20.59
N SER A 156 -1.81 -5.13 -20.07
CA SER A 156 -0.46 -5.06 -20.62
C SER A 156 -0.42 -5.52 -22.08
N ALA A 157 0.43 -4.88 -22.86
CA ALA A 157 0.80 -5.36 -24.18
C ALA A 157 1.72 -6.60 -24.15
N SER A 158 2.07 -7.10 -22.97
CA SER A 158 2.89 -8.29 -22.79
C SER A 158 2.04 -9.50 -22.42
N SER A 159 2.39 -10.64 -22.97
CA SER A 159 1.77 -11.93 -22.65
C SER A 159 2.31 -12.45 -21.31
N VAL A 160 1.48 -13.20 -20.55
CA VAL A 160 1.93 -13.96 -19.38
C VAL A 160 2.99 -15.01 -19.72
N TRP A 161 3.04 -15.42 -20.97
CA TRP A 161 3.98 -16.42 -21.50
C TRP A 161 5.34 -15.81 -21.92
N GLY A 162 5.46 -14.49 -21.84
CA GLY A 162 6.67 -13.76 -22.19
C GLY A 162 6.70 -13.28 -23.64
N GLN A 163 7.72 -12.50 -23.93
CA GLN A 163 8.09 -12.05 -25.26
C GLN A 163 9.53 -12.46 -25.54
N PHE A 164 9.79 -12.92 -26.74
CA PHE A 164 11.10 -13.42 -27.13
C PHE A 164 11.59 -12.68 -28.37
N TYR A 165 12.88 -12.44 -28.42
CA TYR A 165 13.54 -11.77 -29.54
C TYR A 165 14.40 -12.79 -30.30
N THR A 166 14.35 -12.80 -31.62
CA THR A 166 15.25 -13.60 -32.43
C THR A 166 16.35 -12.74 -33.02
N GLY A 167 17.60 -13.11 -32.73
CA GLY A 167 18.77 -12.39 -33.26
C GLY A 167 18.97 -11.00 -32.68
N SER A 168 19.75 -10.18 -33.39
CA SER A 168 20.04 -8.79 -33.03
C SER A 168 19.02 -7.77 -33.57
N GLY A 169 17.88 -8.23 -33.99
CA GLY A 169 16.85 -7.42 -34.65
C GLY A 169 15.61 -7.19 -33.77
N SER A 170 14.71 -6.38 -34.28
CA SER A 170 13.48 -5.95 -33.63
C SER A 170 12.33 -6.96 -33.76
N ASN A 171 12.58 -8.20 -34.12
CA ASN A 171 11.53 -9.22 -34.22
C ASN A 171 11.16 -9.74 -32.83
N VAL A 172 10.01 -9.32 -32.36
CA VAL A 172 9.42 -9.75 -31.09
C VAL A 172 8.45 -10.88 -31.37
N HIS A 173 8.67 -12.01 -30.74
CA HIS A 173 7.73 -13.12 -30.74
C HIS A 173 7.07 -13.24 -29.39
N SER A 174 5.74 -13.24 -29.35
CA SER A 174 4.96 -13.47 -28.13
C SER A 174 4.48 -14.90 -28.10
N MET A 175 4.74 -15.61 -27.02
CA MET A 175 4.16 -16.93 -26.81
C MET A 175 2.73 -16.83 -26.36
N TYR A 176 1.90 -17.69 -26.90
CA TYR A 176 0.48 -17.75 -26.63
C TYR A 176 0.03 -19.23 -26.60
N ARG A 177 -0.79 -19.56 -25.63
CA ARG A 177 -1.41 -20.89 -25.52
C ARG A 177 -2.89 -20.76 -25.85
N PRO A 178 -3.32 -21.16 -27.06
CA PRO A 178 -4.73 -21.17 -27.41
C PRO A 178 -5.47 -22.28 -26.65
N ASP A 179 -6.78 -22.12 -26.53
CA ASP A 179 -7.65 -23.16 -25.94
C ASP A 179 -7.74 -24.39 -26.85
N ASP A 180 -7.54 -24.21 -28.14
CA ASP A 180 -7.44 -25.31 -29.10
C ASP A 180 -5.98 -25.73 -29.35
N SER A 181 -5.80 -26.97 -29.80
CA SER A 181 -4.48 -27.56 -30.05
C SER A 181 -3.84 -27.10 -31.36
N ASN A 182 -4.52 -26.29 -32.15
CA ASN A 182 -4.07 -25.91 -33.49
C ASN A 182 -3.71 -24.43 -33.57
N CYS A 183 -2.45 -24.13 -33.86
CA CYS A 183 -2.02 -22.79 -34.20
C CYS A 183 -2.55 -22.43 -35.58
N GLN A 184 -3.56 -21.58 -35.64
CA GLN A 184 -4.17 -21.14 -36.89
C GLN A 184 -3.67 -19.76 -37.29
N SER A 185 -3.05 -19.65 -38.45
CA SER A 185 -2.70 -18.36 -39.02
C SER A 185 -3.95 -17.68 -39.65
N THR A 186 -4.09 -16.40 -39.37
CA THR A 186 -5.09 -15.56 -40.02
C THR A 186 -4.43 -14.72 -41.14
N SER A 187 -5.22 -14.00 -41.90
CA SER A 187 -4.68 -13.10 -42.95
C SER A 187 -3.82 -11.96 -42.39
N THR A 188 -3.91 -11.69 -41.09
CA THR A 188 -3.18 -10.60 -40.40
C THR A 188 -2.21 -11.06 -39.34
N THR A 189 -2.19 -12.36 -39.00
CA THR A 189 -1.36 -12.89 -37.93
C THR A 189 -0.82 -14.27 -38.29
N ASN A 190 0.47 -14.39 -38.32
CA ASN A 190 1.14 -15.68 -38.52
C ASN A 190 1.33 -16.34 -37.16
N LEU A 191 0.77 -17.54 -36.99
CA LEU A 191 0.91 -18.37 -35.82
C LEU A 191 1.71 -19.61 -36.21
N TYR A 192 2.71 -19.93 -35.40
CA TYR A 192 3.57 -21.08 -35.64
C TYR A 192 3.50 -22.05 -34.46
N SER A 193 3.37 -23.33 -34.76
CA SER A 193 3.53 -24.39 -33.75
C SER A 193 4.98 -24.50 -33.32
N ILE A 194 5.21 -24.71 -32.02
CA ILE A 194 6.53 -24.95 -31.47
C ILE A 194 6.74 -26.46 -31.41
N PRO A 195 7.75 -27.04 -32.10
CA PRO A 195 8.06 -28.45 -31.98
C PRO A 195 8.32 -28.84 -30.53
N GLY A 196 7.64 -29.88 -30.07
CA GLY A 196 7.78 -30.36 -28.70
C GLY A 196 6.93 -29.66 -27.62
N LEU A 197 6.20 -28.61 -27.99
CA LEU A 197 5.24 -27.94 -27.09
C LEU A 197 3.84 -28.08 -27.67
N THR A 198 2.98 -28.84 -27.00
CA THR A 198 1.58 -28.95 -27.37
C THR A 198 0.79 -27.74 -26.88
N ASN A 199 -0.14 -27.26 -27.69
CA ASN A 199 -1.02 -26.12 -27.37
C ASN A 199 -0.31 -24.80 -27.16
N MET A 200 0.87 -24.60 -27.74
CA MET A 200 1.61 -23.34 -27.69
C MET A 200 1.85 -22.82 -29.10
N CYS A 201 1.58 -21.56 -29.33
CA CYS A 201 1.82 -20.88 -30.59
C CYS A 201 2.68 -19.66 -30.38
N ILE A 202 3.51 -19.33 -31.38
CA ILE A 202 4.30 -18.09 -31.44
C ILE A 202 3.67 -17.17 -32.47
N TYR A 203 3.56 -15.91 -32.13
CA TYR A 203 3.26 -14.85 -33.09
C TYR A 203 4.54 -14.34 -33.74
N ASP A 204 4.49 -14.13 -35.01
CA ASP A 204 5.46 -13.35 -35.75
C ASP A 204 4.91 -11.93 -36.01
N SER A 205 4.76 -11.18 -34.93
CA SER A 205 4.21 -9.82 -34.99
C SER A 205 4.64 -9.01 -33.75
N ASN A 206 4.83 -7.70 -33.96
CA ASN A 206 5.03 -6.75 -32.88
C ASN A 206 3.71 -6.43 -32.14
N SER A 207 2.59 -6.91 -32.64
CA SER A 207 1.27 -6.68 -32.05
C SER A 207 0.81 -7.91 -31.30
N ILE A 208 0.58 -7.75 -30.01
CA ILE A 208 -0.01 -8.81 -29.19
C ILE A 208 -1.52 -8.89 -29.46
N ARG A 209 -2.04 -10.10 -29.58
CA ARG A 209 -3.49 -10.32 -29.68
C ARG A 209 -4.17 -10.03 -28.34
N ASP A 210 -5.43 -9.63 -28.40
CA ASP A 210 -6.22 -9.26 -27.21
C ASP A 210 -6.31 -10.38 -26.18
N GLU A 211 -6.52 -11.60 -26.64
CA GLU A 211 -6.61 -12.79 -25.80
C GLU A 211 -5.28 -13.15 -25.10
N SER A 212 -4.17 -12.62 -25.60
CA SER A 212 -2.84 -12.87 -25.02
C SER A 212 -2.39 -11.78 -24.06
N ARG A 213 -3.14 -10.67 -23.97
CA ARG A 213 -2.79 -9.57 -23.08
C ARG A 213 -2.89 -9.97 -21.62
N THR A 214 -1.91 -9.56 -20.84
CA THR A 214 -1.91 -9.80 -19.40
C THR A 214 -2.84 -8.83 -18.69
N ASN A 215 -3.80 -9.39 -17.96
CA ASN A 215 -4.67 -8.62 -17.08
C ASN A 215 -4.05 -8.47 -15.70
N TYR A 216 -3.29 -7.40 -15.48
CA TYR A 216 -2.68 -7.14 -14.19
C TYR A 216 -3.70 -6.88 -13.07
N GLY A 217 -4.94 -6.51 -13.40
CA GLY A 217 -6.01 -6.32 -12.41
C GLY A 217 -6.26 -7.57 -11.56
N GLU A 218 -6.01 -8.76 -12.13
CA GLU A 218 -6.16 -10.04 -11.41
C GLU A 218 -4.96 -10.36 -10.50
N THR A 219 -3.77 -9.86 -10.85
CA THR A 219 -2.52 -10.23 -10.16
C THR A 219 -2.15 -9.29 -9.03
N TYR A 220 -2.64 -8.06 -9.05
CA TYR A 220 -2.34 -7.07 -8.02
C TYR A 220 -3.25 -7.19 -6.82
N ASP A 221 -2.65 -7.05 -5.64
CA ASP A 221 -3.42 -6.73 -4.45
C ASP A 221 -3.80 -5.24 -4.48
N LYS A 222 -5.10 -4.94 -4.41
CA LYS A 222 -5.61 -3.56 -4.29
C LYS A 222 -5.19 -2.94 -2.97
N ARG A 223 -5.03 -3.80 -1.97
CA ARG A 223 -4.55 -3.43 -0.65
C ARG A 223 -3.74 -4.59 -0.08
N GLY A 224 -2.48 -4.34 0.26
CA GLY A 224 -1.63 -5.34 0.89
C GLY A 224 -2.08 -5.69 2.31
N PRO A 225 -1.71 -6.88 2.81
CA PRO A 225 -1.91 -7.25 4.20
C PRO A 225 -1.05 -6.38 5.10
N LEU A 226 -1.45 -6.23 6.34
CA LEU A 226 -0.66 -5.55 7.36
C LEU A 226 -0.88 -6.24 8.70
N ASP A 227 0.21 -6.52 9.38
CA ASP A 227 0.22 -6.95 10.78
C ASP A 227 1.10 -5.97 11.55
N ARG A 228 0.54 -5.35 12.59
CA ARG A 228 1.19 -4.27 13.31
C ARG A 228 0.96 -4.38 14.80
N HIS A 229 2.06 -4.27 15.54
CA HIS A 229 2.08 -4.18 16.99
C HIS A 229 2.78 -2.91 17.43
N ASN A 230 2.16 -2.18 18.33
CA ASN A 230 2.71 -0.97 18.91
C ASN A 230 2.56 -1.04 20.43
N PHE A 231 3.65 -0.92 21.14
CA PHE A 231 3.72 -0.94 22.59
C PHE A 231 4.43 0.31 23.08
N VAL A 232 3.84 0.99 24.08
CA VAL A 232 4.48 2.12 24.78
C VAL A 232 4.22 1.97 26.26
N MET A 233 5.24 2.23 27.07
CA MET A 233 5.15 2.22 28.54
C MET A 233 5.83 3.47 29.08
N PHE A 234 5.16 4.11 30.01
CA PHE A 234 5.70 5.21 30.82
C PHE A 234 5.83 4.76 32.26
N ILE A 235 6.89 5.18 32.91
CA ILE A 235 7.11 5.07 34.34
C ILE A 235 7.52 6.45 34.82
N ASN A 236 6.67 7.10 35.60
CA ASN A 236 6.91 8.41 36.18
C ASN A 236 6.91 8.29 37.67
N ARG A 237 7.83 8.97 38.33
CA ARG A 237 7.93 8.98 39.80
C ARG A 237 8.32 10.37 40.29
N ASP A 238 7.49 10.91 41.15
CA ASP A 238 7.81 12.12 41.92
C ASP A 238 8.69 11.73 43.12
N LEU A 239 9.89 12.22 43.11
CA LEU A 239 10.82 12.04 44.21
C LEU A 239 10.69 13.18 45.21
N GLU A 240 11.07 12.92 46.47
CA GLU A 240 11.19 13.97 47.49
C GLU A 240 12.12 15.09 46.96
N ASN A 241 11.83 16.33 47.27
CA ASN A 241 12.56 17.54 46.84
C ASN A 241 12.22 18.07 45.41
N GLY A 242 11.09 17.67 44.82
CA GLY A 242 10.64 18.22 43.55
C GLY A 242 11.42 17.71 42.33
N VAL A 243 12.10 16.59 42.48
CA VAL A 243 12.74 15.87 41.36
C VAL A 243 11.77 14.84 40.80
N GLU A 244 11.52 14.90 39.48
CA GLU A 244 10.74 13.91 38.74
C GLU A 244 11.70 12.96 38.01
N ALA A 245 11.51 11.66 38.19
CA ALA A 245 12.18 10.63 37.42
C ALA A 245 11.18 10.03 36.44
N TYR A 246 11.52 9.99 35.12
CA TYR A 246 10.66 9.42 34.11
C TYR A 246 11.41 8.44 33.21
N SER A 247 10.67 7.47 32.67
CA SER A 247 11.15 6.53 31.66
C SER A 247 10.05 6.32 30.60
N GLU A 248 10.46 6.32 29.35
CA GLU A 248 9.61 5.98 28.20
C GLU A 248 10.24 4.82 27.45
N ILE A 249 9.48 3.74 27.26
CA ILE A 249 9.88 2.55 26.50
C ILE A 249 8.87 2.34 25.39
N SER A 250 9.34 2.24 24.16
CA SER A 250 8.49 1.99 23.01
C SER A 250 9.03 0.84 22.14
N PHE A 251 8.10 0.05 21.62
CA PHE A 251 8.40 -1.01 20.66
C PHE A 251 7.36 -0.96 19.53
N TYR A 252 7.83 -1.09 18.30
CA TYR A 252 6.99 -1.13 17.10
C TYR A 252 7.45 -2.22 16.16
N GLN A 253 6.47 -2.95 15.62
CA GLN A 253 6.64 -3.97 14.57
C GLN A 253 5.52 -3.84 13.54
N SER A 254 5.85 -3.96 12.25
CA SER A 254 4.91 -4.10 11.15
C SER A 254 5.49 -4.91 9.99
#